data_eb3914fd151dad1ae55dbd3bc8ee7a50
#
_entry.id   eb3914fd151dad1ae55dbd3bc8ee7a50
#
_cell.length_a   1.000
_cell.length_b   1.000
_cell.length_c   1.000
_cell.angle_alpha   90.00
_cell.angle_beta   90.00
_cell.angle_gamma   90.00
#
_symmetry.space_group_name_H-M   'P 1'
#
loop_
_entity.id
_entity.type
_entity.pdbx_description
1 polymer ?
#
loop_
_entity_poly.entity_id
_entity_poly.type
_entity_poly.pdbx_seq_one_letter_code
_entity_poly.pdbx_strand_id
1 'polypeptide(L)'
;MMRLVFWVVLLSVVPLSVDARSEGWVITARDTTADYFAVAMANGEIGVAVGREPFALGSVILGGSYEPGFGDDVSRILEGINPLGLTMAVDGHRFDPSEVRPQHQSVDMRRAVHTTRFSTDGVTVVYRIRALRNMPYALMTEVEVTAERDAEVLFSNGHTVPGEFADTLRESRTVGCEDGSRIAVQRTSGSYNRGRDHIVASSTFLCGEGCEAVSPESVRIVLRKGGRASFSLVGTICTTAAFADPWNESERQAIYAAREGAAQLVAAHERKWAELWQGDIEIEGDPTAQLDVRFALFNLYGSIREGSRRSIPPMGLSARGFYNGHIFWDSEIWMYPALLVLRPCLARQMLDYRTDGLDAARRRAY
;
A
#
# COMPACT_ATOMS: atom_id res chain seq x y z
N MET A 1 24.06 62.99 12.30
CA MET A 1 23.22 62.16 13.20
C MET A 1 22.56 61.08 12.35
N MET A 2 23.20 59.90 12.23
CA MET A 2 22.78 58.81 11.36
C MET A 2 22.10 57.71 12.24
N ARG A 3 20.81 57.51 12.06
CA ARG A 3 20.09 56.48 12.78
C ARG A 3 20.24 55.14 12.02
N LEU A 4 21.01 54.22 12.62
CA LEU A 4 21.01 52.80 12.19
C LEU A 4 19.71 52.16 12.61
N VAL A 5 18.94 51.65 11.63
CA VAL A 5 17.78 50.81 11.85
C VAL A 5 18.25 49.36 11.75
N PHE A 6 18.29 48.65 12.88
CA PHE A 6 18.49 47.21 12.93
C PHE A 6 17.19 46.52 12.56
N TRP A 7 17.17 45.79 11.43
CA TRP A 7 16.15 44.80 11.12
C TRP A 7 16.47 43.49 11.85
N VAL A 8 15.71 43.19 12.90
CA VAL A 8 15.73 41.87 13.51
C VAL A 8 14.84 40.97 12.66
N VAL A 9 15.44 40.08 11.89
CA VAL A 9 14.71 38.99 11.22
C VAL A 9 14.38 37.97 12.30
N LEU A 10 13.13 37.99 12.79
CA LEU A 10 12.58 36.91 13.58
C LEU A 10 12.37 35.70 12.63
N LEU A 11 13.29 34.74 12.69
CA LEU A 11 13.04 33.41 12.22
C LEU A 11 11.93 32.82 13.12
N SER A 12 10.69 32.87 12.66
CA SER A 12 9.61 32.11 13.24
C SER A 12 9.88 30.62 12.98
N VAL A 13 10.48 29.98 13.97
CA VAL A 13 10.40 28.50 14.11
C VAL A 13 8.92 28.23 14.32
N VAL A 14 8.23 27.85 13.26
CA VAL A 14 6.87 27.28 13.38
C VAL A 14 7.05 25.98 14.15
N PRO A 15 6.58 25.88 15.42
CA PRO A 15 6.53 24.58 16.07
C PRO A 15 5.60 23.72 15.20
N LEU A 16 6.04 22.53 14.83
CA LEU A 16 5.16 21.47 14.37
C LEU A 16 4.19 21.19 15.52
N SER A 17 3.11 21.97 15.59
CA SER A 17 1.97 21.68 16.45
C SER A 17 1.43 20.34 15.96
N VAL A 18 1.61 19.30 16.74
CA VAL A 18 0.80 18.09 16.64
C VAL A 18 -0.65 18.58 16.76
N ASP A 19 -1.37 18.53 15.66
CA ASP A 19 -2.78 18.91 15.65
C ASP A 19 -3.49 18.02 16.70
N ALA A 20 -4.13 18.62 17.69
CA ALA A 20 -4.89 17.88 18.73
C ALA A 20 -5.95 16.93 18.12
N ARG A 21 -6.28 17.11 16.83
CA ARG A 21 -7.12 16.20 16.04
C ARG A 21 -6.41 14.91 15.59
N SER A 22 -5.08 14.80 15.75
CA SER A 22 -4.30 13.60 15.43
C SER A 22 -4.13 12.66 16.61
N GLU A 23 -4.49 13.07 17.83
CA GLU A 23 -4.43 12.21 19.03
C GLU A 23 -5.31 10.97 18.85
N GLY A 24 -4.69 9.80 19.03
CA GLY A 24 -5.35 8.50 18.87
C GLY A 24 -5.56 8.03 17.41
N TRP A 25 -4.97 8.71 16.41
CA TRP A 25 -5.08 8.32 15.00
C TRP A 25 -3.75 8.01 14.32
N VAL A 26 -2.64 8.48 14.88
CA VAL A 26 -1.33 8.38 14.25
C VAL A 26 -0.37 7.58 15.13
N ILE A 27 0.19 6.52 14.55
CA ILE A 27 1.29 5.76 15.13
C ILE A 27 2.58 6.24 14.47
N THR A 28 3.60 6.55 15.26
CA THR A 28 4.88 7.05 14.77
C THR A 28 6.04 6.22 15.28
N ALA A 29 6.92 5.76 14.38
CA ALA A 29 8.21 5.18 14.71
C ALA A 29 9.29 6.25 14.51
N ARG A 30 9.99 6.59 15.61
CA ARG A 30 11.13 7.53 15.62
C ARG A 30 12.47 6.82 15.69
N ASP A 31 12.49 5.65 16.31
CA ASP A 31 13.65 4.79 16.43
C ASP A 31 13.43 3.53 15.60
N THR A 32 14.11 3.47 14.44
CA THR A 32 14.11 2.30 13.56
C THR A 32 15.24 1.33 13.85
N THR A 33 15.97 1.51 14.98
CA THR A 33 17.09 0.63 15.40
C THR A 33 16.62 -0.55 16.24
N ALA A 34 15.49 -0.39 16.97
CA ALA A 34 14.86 -1.45 17.75
C ALA A 34 14.18 -2.49 16.83
N ASP A 35 13.60 -3.50 17.43
CA ASP A 35 12.77 -4.48 16.71
C ASP A 35 11.64 -3.75 15.98
N TYR A 36 11.72 -3.75 14.64
CA TYR A 36 10.75 -3.06 13.80
C TYR A 36 9.68 -4.04 13.33
N PHE A 37 8.47 -3.82 13.78
CA PHE A 37 7.30 -4.53 13.29
C PHE A 37 6.56 -3.64 12.30
N ALA A 38 6.61 -4.03 11.04
CA ALA A 38 5.95 -3.28 9.97
C ALA A 38 4.43 -3.28 10.14
N VAL A 39 3.82 -2.10 10.00
CA VAL A 39 2.35 -2.00 9.93
C VAL A 39 1.91 -2.36 8.52
N ALA A 40 0.91 -3.22 8.43
CA ALA A 40 0.33 -3.58 7.15
C ALA A 40 -0.65 -2.49 6.68
N MET A 41 -0.51 -2.09 5.43
CA MET A 41 -1.50 -1.31 4.71
C MET A 41 -2.38 -2.27 3.92
N ALA A 42 -3.67 -2.34 4.25
CA ALA A 42 -4.57 -3.31 3.63
C ALA A 42 -5.94 -2.70 3.31
N ASN A 43 -6.63 -3.29 2.33
CA ASN A 43 -7.91 -2.77 1.83
C ASN A 43 -9.03 -3.83 1.78
N GLY A 44 -8.81 -4.98 2.40
CA GLY A 44 -9.75 -6.11 2.41
C GLY A 44 -9.62 -7.04 1.20
N GLU A 45 -8.69 -6.76 0.29
CA GLU A 45 -8.35 -7.60 -0.87
C GLU A 45 -6.85 -7.82 -0.98
N ILE A 46 -6.07 -6.74 -0.85
CA ILE A 46 -4.61 -6.75 -0.87
C ILE A 46 -4.10 -6.15 0.44
N GLY A 47 -3.04 -6.73 0.97
CA GLY A 47 -2.28 -6.17 2.06
C GLY A 47 -0.78 -6.14 1.75
N VAL A 48 -0.08 -5.13 2.25
CA VAL A 48 1.36 -4.99 2.14
C VAL A 48 1.95 -4.44 3.42
N ALA A 49 3.00 -5.06 3.93
CA ALA A 49 3.75 -4.57 5.06
C ALA A 49 4.85 -3.60 4.58
N VAL A 50 4.98 -2.44 5.22
CA VAL A 50 5.99 -1.45 4.85
C VAL A 50 7.25 -1.71 5.66
N GLY A 51 8.37 -1.90 4.99
CA GLY A 51 9.66 -2.22 5.59
C GLY A 51 10.30 -1.05 6.33
N ARG A 52 11.38 -1.36 7.05
CA ARG A 52 12.20 -0.38 7.76
C ARG A 52 12.94 0.53 6.81
N GLU A 53 13.59 -0.06 5.81
CA GLU A 53 14.42 0.67 4.84
C GLU A 53 13.56 1.46 3.86
N PRO A 54 14.07 2.60 3.36
CA PRO A 54 13.37 3.36 2.34
C PRO A 54 12.98 2.49 1.13
N PHE A 55 11.73 2.63 0.68
CA PHE A 55 11.09 1.89 -0.41
C PHE A 55 10.97 0.37 -0.21
N ALA A 56 11.45 -0.18 0.92
CA ALA A 56 11.27 -1.59 1.19
C ALA A 56 9.80 -1.91 1.45
N LEU A 57 9.29 -2.89 0.73
CA LEU A 57 7.99 -3.50 0.95
C LEU A 57 8.19 -4.98 1.25
N GLY A 58 7.46 -5.45 2.25
CA GLY A 58 7.35 -6.88 2.53
C GLY A 58 6.47 -7.59 1.50
N SER A 59 6.04 -8.79 1.86
CA SER A 59 5.14 -9.57 1.03
C SER A 59 3.84 -8.83 0.73
N VAL A 60 3.40 -8.92 -0.51
CA VAL A 60 2.04 -8.51 -0.90
C VAL A 60 1.12 -9.71 -0.74
N ILE A 61 0.16 -9.63 0.15
CA ILE A 61 -0.79 -10.71 0.43
C ILE A 61 -2.07 -10.50 -0.36
N LEU A 62 -2.50 -11.54 -1.08
CA LEU A 62 -3.72 -11.52 -1.89
C LEU A 62 -4.83 -12.33 -1.23
N GLY A 63 -5.85 -11.64 -0.73
CA GLY A 63 -7.01 -12.26 -0.12
C GLY A 63 -7.72 -13.21 -1.07
N GLY A 64 -8.06 -14.43 -0.59
CA GLY A 64 -8.80 -15.43 -1.34
C GLY A 64 -8.04 -16.12 -2.48
N SER A 65 -6.78 -15.78 -2.72
CA SER A 65 -5.91 -16.52 -3.64
C SER A 65 -4.98 -17.43 -2.86
N TYR A 66 -4.90 -18.70 -3.28
CA TYR A 66 -4.12 -19.72 -2.58
C TYR A 66 -3.31 -20.56 -3.56
N GLU A 67 -2.12 -20.96 -3.14
CA GLU A 67 -1.30 -21.94 -3.82
C GLU A 67 -1.29 -23.27 -3.03
N PRO A 68 -1.15 -24.43 -3.69
CA PRO A 68 -0.95 -25.68 -2.98
C PRO A 68 0.41 -25.66 -2.26
N GLY A 69 0.46 -26.29 -1.09
CA GLY A 69 1.71 -26.47 -0.34
C GLY A 69 2.73 -27.32 -1.09
N PHE A 70 4.00 -27.00 -0.90
CA PHE A 70 5.10 -27.81 -1.40
C PHE A 70 5.38 -28.96 -0.42
N GLY A 71 4.88 -30.15 -0.74
CA GLY A 71 5.24 -31.42 -0.05
C GLY A 71 4.43 -31.74 1.21
N ASP A 72 3.58 -30.85 1.70
CA ASP A 72 2.75 -31.05 2.90
C ASP A 72 1.23 -31.04 2.63
N ASP A 73 0.83 -30.86 1.37
CA ASP A 73 -0.57 -30.73 0.90
C ASP A 73 -1.39 -29.63 1.59
N VAL A 74 -0.74 -28.74 2.34
CA VAL A 74 -1.39 -27.57 2.96
C VAL A 74 -1.32 -26.37 2.03
N SER A 75 -2.47 -25.87 1.59
CA SER A 75 -2.52 -24.65 0.78
C SER A 75 -2.05 -23.42 1.59
N ARG A 76 -1.51 -22.44 0.89
CA ARG A 76 -1.02 -21.19 1.48
C ARG A 76 -1.63 -20.00 0.77
N ILE A 77 -1.94 -18.94 1.51
CA ILE A 77 -2.36 -17.67 0.90
C ILE A 77 -1.23 -17.16 -0.01
N LEU A 78 -1.62 -16.68 -1.18
CA LEU A 78 -0.67 -16.26 -2.21
C LEU A 78 0.06 -14.98 -1.80
N GLU A 79 1.38 -15.01 -1.86
CA GLU A 79 2.21 -13.81 -1.90
C GLU A 79 2.32 -13.32 -3.34
N GLY A 80 1.81 -12.13 -3.59
CA GLY A 80 1.71 -11.59 -4.94
C GLY A 80 3.00 -10.95 -5.45
N ILE A 81 3.02 -10.67 -6.74
CA ILE A 81 4.03 -9.81 -7.36
C ILE A 81 3.92 -8.41 -6.75
N ASN A 82 5.03 -7.85 -6.25
CA ASN A 82 5.06 -6.47 -5.78
C ASN A 82 5.22 -5.51 -6.98
N PRO A 83 4.21 -4.68 -7.31
CA PRO A 83 4.26 -3.76 -8.45
C PRO A 83 4.90 -2.40 -8.11
N LEU A 84 5.31 -2.17 -6.85
CA LEU A 84 5.81 -0.90 -6.34
C LEU A 84 7.29 -0.99 -5.92
N GLY A 85 8.11 -1.65 -6.69
CA GLY A 85 9.54 -1.86 -6.40
C GLY A 85 10.39 -0.64 -6.78
N LEU A 86 10.15 0.53 -6.14
CA LEU A 86 10.88 1.76 -6.40
C LEU A 86 12.35 1.66 -6.01
N THR A 87 13.20 2.15 -6.90
CA THR A 87 14.62 2.44 -6.66
C THR A 87 14.91 3.87 -7.07
N MET A 88 16.01 4.44 -6.57
CA MET A 88 16.38 5.84 -6.80
C MET A 88 17.85 5.97 -7.14
N ALA A 89 18.19 6.98 -7.96
CA ALA A 89 19.55 7.47 -8.15
C ALA A 89 19.55 9.00 -8.10
N VAL A 90 20.57 9.61 -7.50
CA VAL A 90 20.78 11.07 -7.44
C VAL A 90 22.05 11.40 -8.20
N ASP A 91 21.99 12.26 -9.20
CA ASP A 91 23.10 12.63 -10.09
C ASP A 91 23.86 11.42 -10.65
N GLY A 92 23.11 10.36 -11.01
CA GLY A 92 23.64 9.10 -11.53
C GLY A 92 24.18 8.13 -10.46
N HIS A 93 24.25 8.51 -9.20
CA HIS A 93 24.66 7.62 -8.11
C HIS A 93 23.46 6.85 -7.56
N ARG A 94 23.53 5.53 -7.63
CA ARG A 94 22.47 4.67 -7.11
C ARG A 94 22.37 4.79 -5.60
N PHE A 95 21.15 5.06 -5.14
CA PHE A 95 20.81 5.06 -3.73
C PHE A 95 20.81 3.63 -3.16
N ASP A 96 21.49 3.42 -2.04
CA ASP A 96 21.41 2.18 -1.26
C ASP A 96 20.50 2.40 -0.04
N PRO A 97 19.31 1.79 0.00
CA PRO A 97 18.40 1.95 1.12
C PRO A 97 18.95 1.48 2.46
N SER A 98 19.90 0.53 2.47
CA SER A 98 20.49 -0.02 3.69
C SER A 98 21.43 0.95 4.42
N GLU A 99 21.96 1.95 3.69
CA GLU A 99 22.85 2.97 4.23
C GLU A 99 22.09 4.15 4.87
N VAL A 100 20.78 4.25 4.61
CA VAL A 100 19.96 5.38 5.06
C VAL A 100 18.87 4.90 6.01
N ARG A 101 18.80 5.56 7.16
CA ARG A 101 17.69 5.34 8.11
C ARG A 101 16.60 6.38 7.89
N PRO A 102 15.31 5.97 7.85
CA PRO A 102 14.22 6.90 7.85
C PRO A 102 14.29 7.84 9.06
N GLN A 103 14.11 9.13 8.82
CA GLN A 103 14.02 10.14 9.88
C GLN A 103 12.68 10.09 10.59
N HIS A 104 11.67 9.60 9.89
CA HIS A 104 10.30 9.50 10.39
C HIS A 104 9.52 8.47 9.59
N GLN A 105 8.81 7.61 10.31
CA GLN A 105 7.77 6.74 9.74
C GLN A 105 6.51 6.86 10.58
N SER A 106 5.36 6.95 9.94
CA SER A 106 4.07 7.03 10.63
C SER A 106 2.96 6.39 9.82
N VAL A 107 1.94 5.94 10.54
CA VAL A 107 0.66 5.50 9.98
C VAL A 107 -0.45 6.40 10.50
N ASP A 108 -1.12 7.10 9.61
CA ASP A 108 -2.39 7.74 9.90
C ASP A 108 -3.52 6.74 9.60
N MET A 109 -4.09 6.17 10.65
CA MET A 109 -5.14 5.16 10.55
C MET A 109 -6.45 5.74 10.02
N ARG A 110 -6.72 7.01 10.28
CA ARG A 110 -7.93 7.68 9.81
C ARG A 110 -7.99 7.76 8.29
N ARG A 111 -6.84 8.03 7.67
CA ARG A 111 -6.67 8.18 6.22
C ARG A 111 -6.11 6.92 5.57
N ALA A 112 -5.75 5.93 6.37
CA ALA A 112 -5.09 4.69 5.97
C ALA A 112 -3.90 4.93 5.05
N VAL A 113 -2.95 5.69 5.53
CA VAL A 113 -1.73 6.05 4.82
C VAL A 113 -0.49 5.83 5.71
N HIS A 114 0.50 5.14 5.16
CA HIS A 114 1.83 5.06 5.73
C HIS A 114 2.71 6.14 5.10
N THR A 115 3.44 6.89 5.91
CA THR A 115 4.37 7.93 5.46
C THR A 115 5.78 7.64 5.93
N THR A 116 6.74 7.74 5.03
CA THR A 116 8.17 7.67 5.34
C THR A 116 8.88 8.93 4.85
N ARG A 117 9.79 9.47 5.65
CA ARG A 117 10.66 10.58 5.31
C ARG A 117 12.12 10.18 5.52
N PHE A 118 12.98 10.50 4.56
CA PHE A 118 14.42 10.37 4.66
C PHE A 118 15.14 11.44 3.82
N SER A 119 16.43 11.62 4.06
CA SER A 119 17.28 12.53 3.27
C SER A 119 18.56 11.81 2.87
N THR A 120 19.02 12.04 1.66
CA THR A 120 20.26 11.52 1.10
C THR A 120 20.75 12.44 -0.02
N ASP A 121 22.05 12.59 -0.20
CA ASP A 121 22.70 13.31 -1.32
C ASP A 121 22.12 14.69 -1.62
N GLY A 122 21.71 15.43 -0.59
CA GLY A 122 21.15 16.77 -0.72
C GLY A 122 19.72 16.81 -1.27
N VAL A 123 19.01 15.71 -1.17
CA VAL A 123 17.56 15.64 -1.42
C VAL A 123 16.83 15.08 -0.21
N THR A 124 15.65 15.58 0.05
CA THR A 124 14.70 15.03 1.03
C THR A 124 13.55 14.42 0.28
N VAL A 125 13.26 13.16 0.61
CA VAL A 125 12.17 12.38 0.02
C VAL A 125 11.12 12.08 1.08
N VAL A 126 9.86 12.38 0.75
CA VAL A 126 8.68 11.95 1.52
C VAL A 126 7.85 11.07 0.62
N TYR A 127 7.58 9.85 1.04
CA TYR A 127 6.67 9.00 0.28
C TYR A 127 5.56 8.42 1.14
N ARG A 128 4.41 8.18 0.51
CA ARG A 128 3.18 7.71 1.15
C ARG A 128 2.67 6.48 0.44
N ILE A 129 2.39 5.43 1.19
CA ILE A 129 1.90 4.15 0.65
C ILE A 129 0.45 3.94 1.10
N ARG A 130 -0.39 3.52 0.16
CA ARG A 130 -1.80 3.13 0.40
C ARG A 130 -2.12 1.82 -0.31
N ALA A 131 -2.90 0.96 0.35
CA ALA A 131 -3.71 -0.03 -0.31
C ALA A 131 -5.07 0.64 -0.61
N LEU A 132 -5.38 0.89 -1.88
CA LEU A 132 -6.51 1.73 -2.28
C LEU A 132 -7.85 1.04 -1.97
N ARG A 133 -8.65 1.62 -1.05
CA ARG A 133 -9.95 1.04 -0.66
C ARG A 133 -11.01 1.13 -1.76
N ASN A 134 -10.93 2.14 -2.61
CA ASN A 134 -11.79 2.35 -3.77
C ASN A 134 -11.37 1.51 -4.99
N MET A 135 -10.13 1.01 -5.02
CA MET A 135 -9.60 0.10 -6.05
C MET A 135 -8.99 -1.13 -5.36
N PRO A 136 -9.78 -2.18 -5.09
CA PRO A 136 -9.38 -3.28 -4.22
C PRO A 136 -8.12 -4.03 -4.65
N TYR A 137 -7.83 -4.04 -5.94
CA TYR A 137 -6.67 -4.73 -6.52
C TYR A 137 -5.50 -3.77 -6.78
N ALA A 138 -5.48 -2.58 -6.14
CA ALA A 138 -4.47 -1.56 -6.39
C ALA A 138 -3.76 -1.11 -5.10
N LEU A 139 -2.45 -0.93 -5.24
CA LEU A 139 -1.55 -0.24 -4.31
C LEU A 139 -1.10 1.08 -4.94
N MET A 140 -0.78 2.06 -4.13
CA MET A 140 -0.31 3.36 -4.60
C MET A 140 0.81 3.89 -3.70
N THR A 141 1.85 4.43 -4.33
CA THR A 141 2.88 5.23 -3.68
C THR A 141 2.85 6.64 -4.24
N GLU A 142 2.74 7.66 -3.39
CA GLU A 142 2.98 9.07 -3.73
C GLU A 142 4.38 9.44 -3.26
N VAL A 143 5.15 10.11 -4.10
CA VAL A 143 6.53 10.56 -3.80
C VAL A 143 6.62 12.06 -4.00
N GLU A 144 7.19 12.75 -3.01
CA GLU A 144 7.56 14.16 -3.05
C GLU A 144 9.06 14.28 -2.79
N VAL A 145 9.76 15.03 -3.65
CA VAL A 145 11.19 15.29 -3.54
C VAL A 145 11.41 16.79 -3.35
N THR A 146 12.24 17.16 -2.39
CA THR A 146 12.71 18.53 -2.17
C THR A 146 14.23 18.56 -2.25
N ALA A 147 14.79 19.48 -3.00
CA ALA A 147 16.24 19.58 -3.21
C ALA A 147 16.86 20.66 -2.32
N GLU A 148 17.94 20.32 -1.61
CA GLU A 148 18.78 21.25 -0.83
C GLU A 148 19.89 21.87 -1.67
N ARG A 149 20.17 21.29 -2.82
CA ARG A 149 21.09 21.74 -3.89
C ARG A 149 20.47 21.42 -5.25
N ASP A 150 21.08 21.90 -6.34
CA ASP A 150 20.71 21.45 -7.67
C ASP A 150 20.95 19.94 -7.78
N ALA A 151 20.00 19.19 -8.27
CA ALA A 151 20.07 17.73 -8.37
C ALA A 151 19.17 17.18 -9.50
N GLU A 152 19.64 16.10 -10.11
CA GLU A 152 18.84 15.23 -10.95
C GLU A 152 18.51 13.93 -10.19
N VAL A 153 17.24 13.56 -10.09
CA VAL A 153 16.81 12.35 -9.42
C VAL A 153 16.07 11.46 -10.41
N LEU A 154 16.55 10.25 -10.57
CA LEU A 154 15.92 9.21 -11.38
C LEU A 154 15.28 8.19 -10.45
N PHE A 155 13.98 7.98 -10.60
CA PHE A 155 13.27 6.85 -9.98
C PHE A 155 12.99 5.79 -11.02
N SER A 156 13.19 4.53 -10.63
CA SER A 156 12.86 3.38 -11.47
C SER A 156 11.98 2.42 -10.68
N ASN A 157 11.04 1.78 -11.37
CA ASN A 157 10.17 0.76 -10.78
C ASN A 157 10.51 -0.60 -11.36
N GLY A 158 10.87 -1.55 -10.50
CA GLY A 158 11.09 -2.94 -10.85
C GLY A 158 10.12 -3.83 -10.08
N HIS A 159 9.22 -4.54 -10.77
CA HIS A 159 8.35 -5.49 -10.10
C HIS A 159 9.17 -6.59 -9.43
N THR A 160 8.90 -6.87 -8.16
CA THR A 160 9.51 -7.98 -7.43
C THR A 160 8.60 -9.19 -7.53
N VAL A 161 9.17 -10.30 -8.00
CA VAL A 161 8.43 -11.56 -8.20
C VAL A 161 8.87 -12.56 -7.16
N PRO A 162 7.98 -13.09 -6.31
CA PRO A 162 8.27 -14.23 -5.44
C PRO A 162 8.77 -15.45 -6.22
N GLY A 163 9.68 -16.21 -5.61
CA GLY A 163 10.36 -17.34 -6.27
C GLY A 163 9.46 -18.54 -6.59
N GLU A 164 8.24 -18.55 -6.10
CA GLU A 164 7.26 -19.63 -6.33
C GLU A 164 6.52 -19.51 -7.68
N PHE A 165 6.66 -18.38 -8.40
CA PHE A 165 6.02 -18.21 -9.70
C PHE A 165 6.89 -18.75 -10.82
N ALA A 166 6.28 -19.55 -11.71
CA ALA A 166 6.87 -20.01 -12.96
C ALA A 166 6.44 -19.14 -14.14
N ASP A 167 7.06 -19.34 -15.29
CA ASP A 167 6.72 -18.70 -16.56
C ASP A 167 6.59 -17.18 -16.45
N THR A 168 7.50 -16.55 -15.70
CA THR A 168 7.50 -15.12 -15.48
C THR A 168 7.82 -14.36 -16.76
N LEU A 169 6.91 -13.49 -17.17
CA LEU A 169 7.07 -12.60 -18.32
C LEU A 169 6.96 -11.13 -17.87
N ARG A 170 7.89 -10.29 -18.34
CA ARG A 170 7.87 -8.84 -18.15
C ARG A 170 7.72 -8.13 -19.49
N GLU A 171 6.81 -7.19 -19.53
CA GLU A 171 6.48 -6.42 -20.73
C GLU A 171 6.25 -4.96 -20.34
N SER A 172 6.58 -4.06 -21.26
CA SER A 172 6.29 -2.64 -21.10
C SER A 172 5.71 -2.10 -22.40
N ARG A 173 4.62 -1.37 -22.32
CA ARG A 173 3.97 -0.79 -23.48
C ARG A 173 3.39 0.59 -23.19
N THR A 174 3.14 1.32 -24.25
CA THR A 174 2.44 2.61 -24.19
C THR A 174 1.09 2.49 -24.90
N VAL A 175 0.04 2.84 -24.18
CA VAL A 175 -1.34 2.84 -24.67
C VAL A 175 -1.72 4.25 -25.06
N GLY A 176 -2.21 4.44 -26.28
CA GLY A 176 -2.78 5.71 -26.74
C GLY A 176 -4.23 5.84 -26.27
N CYS A 177 -4.61 7.02 -25.79
CA CYS A 177 -5.97 7.35 -25.41
C CYS A 177 -6.65 8.20 -26.50
N GLU A 178 -7.99 8.22 -26.52
CA GLU A 178 -8.78 8.98 -27.50
C GLU A 178 -8.54 10.49 -27.43
N ASP A 179 -8.19 11.02 -26.27
CA ASP A 179 -7.82 12.42 -26.04
C ASP A 179 -6.40 12.78 -26.50
N GLY A 180 -5.69 11.83 -27.12
CA GLY A 180 -4.32 11.99 -27.58
C GLY A 180 -3.26 11.77 -26.52
N SER A 181 -3.64 11.58 -25.24
CA SER A 181 -2.69 11.25 -24.19
C SER A 181 -2.13 9.83 -24.35
N ARG A 182 -0.99 9.58 -23.72
CA ARG A 182 -0.30 8.28 -23.76
C ARG A 182 -0.04 7.80 -22.34
N ILE A 183 -0.44 6.59 -22.02
CA ILE A 183 -0.23 5.96 -20.72
C ILE A 183 0.78 4.83 -20.91
N ALA A 184 1.91 4.95 -20.22
CA ALA A 184 2.93 3.92 -20.19
C ALA A 184 2.61 2.91 -19.07
N VAL A 185 2.58 1.62 -19.39
CA VAL A 185 2.27 0.53 -18.46
C VAL A 185 3.38 -0.49 -18.50
N GLN A 186 3.93 -0.81 -17.33
CA GLN A 186 4.77 -1.98 -17.11
C GLN A 186 3.88 -3.12 -16.61
N ARG A 187 4.06 -4.32 -17.13
CA ARG A 187 3.32 -5.53 -16.72
C ARG A 187 4.27 -6.69 -16.43
N THR A 188 3.97 -7.45 -15.39
CA THR A 188 4.65 -8.70 -15.06
C THR A 188 3.60 -9.76 -14.78
N SER A 189 3.73 -10.91 -15.42
CA SER A 189 2.87 -12.07 -15.19
C SER A 189 3.67 -13.28 -14.74
N GLY A 190 3.01 -14.21 -14.08
CA GLY A 190 3.57 -15.49 -13.68
C GLY A 190 2.47 -16.53 -13.50
N SER A 191 2.84 -17.81 -13.52
CA SER A 191 1.93 -18.91 -13.22
C SER A 191 2.21 -19.49 -11.84
N TYR A 192 1.15 -20.00 -11.19
CA TYR A 192 1.21 -20.72 -9.92
C TYR A 192 0.27 -21.94 -9.95
N ASN A 193 0.15 -22.68 -8.87
CA ASN A 193 -0.70 -23.86 -8.81
C ASN A 193 -0.40 -24.86 -9.96
N ARG A 194 0.89 -25.14 -10.21
CA ARG A 194 1.38 -26.04 -11.29
C ARG A 194 0.93 -25.57 -12.68
N GLY A 195 0.96 -24.26 -12.94
CA GLY A 195 0.61 -23.65 -14.22
C GLY A 195 -0.88 -23.52 -14.51
N ARG A 196 -1.75 -23.87 -13.54
CA ARG A 196 -3.23 -23.76 -13.74
C ARG A 196 -3.75 -22.37 -13.52
N ASP A 197 -3.11 -21.61 -12.66
CA ASP A 197 -3.53 -20.28 -12.26
C ASP A 197 -2.46 -19.26 -12.60
N HIS A 198 -2.89 -18.02 -12.80
CA HIS A 198 -2.01 -16.94 -13.20
C HIS A 198 -2.20 -15.73 -12.30
N ILE A 199 -1.10 -14.98 -12.13
CA ILE A 199 -1.05 -13.68 -11.49
C ILE A 199 -0.49 -12.67 -12.47
N VAL A 200 -1.07 -11.49 -12.51
CA VAL A 200 -0.61 -10.37 -13.34
C VAL A 200 -0.57 -9.11 -12.50
N ALA A 201 0.57 -8.47 -12.48
CA ALA A 201 0.76 -7.14 -11.91
C ALA A 201 1.03 -6.14 -13.02
N SER A 202 0.36 -4.98 -12.97
CA SER A 202 0.61 -3.86 -13.87
C SER A 202 0.91 -2.61 -13.05
N SER A 203 1.76 -1.72 -13.57
CA SER A 203 2.02 -0.43 -12.92
C SER A 203 2.17 0.70 -13.92
N THR A 204 1.88 1.92 -13.46
CA THR A 204 1.99 3.14 -14.23
C THR A 204 2.40 4.31 -13.35
N PHE A 205 3.25 5.20 -13.87
CA PHE A 205 3.58 6.46 -13.23
C PHE A 205 2.55 7.53 -13.59
N LEU A 206 2.18 8.32 -12.59
CA LEU A 206 1.38 9.53 -12.70
C LEU A 206 2.30 10.70 -12.37
N CYS A 207 2.85 11.34 -13.40
CA CYS A 207 3.73 12.49 -13.22
C CYS A 207 2.96 13.70 -12.73
N GLY A 208 3.47 14.31 -11.65
CA GLY A 208 3.06 15.61 -11.16
C GLY A 208 3.95 16.73 -11.68
N GLU A 209 3.94 17.88 -11.00
CA GLU A 209 4.77 19.01 -11.33
C GLU A 209 6.26 18.68 -11.22
N GLY A 210 7.04 19.07 -12.22
CA GLY A 210 8.51 18.87 -12.24
C GLY A 210 8.98 17.44 -12.47
N CYS A 211 8.08 16.53 -12.84
CA CYS A 211 8.38 15.13 -13.13
C CYS A 211 8.20 14.82 -14.62
N GLU A 212 9.12 14.08 -15.21
CA GLU A 212 9.09 13.62 -16.61
C GLU A 212 9.19 12.10 -16.65
N ALA A 213 8.25 11.44 -17.33
CA ALA A 213 8.34 10.01 -17.64
C ALA A 213 9.37 9.79 -18.76
N VAL A 214 10.47 9.09 -18.47
CA VAL A 214 11.53 8.77 -19.44
C VAL A 214 11.34 7.39 -20.07
N SER A 215 10.66 6.49 -19.36
CA SER A 215 10.26 5.17 -19.88
C SER A 215 9.01 4.69 -19.12
N PRO A 216 8.38 3.59 -19.54
CA PRO A 216 7.32 2.96 -18.74
C PRO A 216 7.75 2.57 -17.32
N GLU A 217 9.05 2.44 -17.09
CA GLU A 217 9.66 1.93 -15.85
C GLU A 217 10.37 3.02 -15.06
N SER A 218 10.45 4.26 -15.57
CA SER A 218 11.24 5.30 -14.91
C SER A 218 10.73 6.72 -15.14
N VAL A 219 10.94 7.55 -14.10
CA VAL A 219 10.66 9.00 -14.12
C VAL A 219 11.89 9.77 -13.68
N ARG A 220 12.11 10.93 -14.29
CA ARG A 220 13.20 11.86 -14.01
C ARG A 220 12.65 13.13 -13.41
N ILE A 221 13.37 13.64 -12.43
CA ILE A 221 13.11 14.90 -11.74
C ILE A 221 14.40 15.74 -11.76
N VAL A 222 14.32 16.96 -12.30
CA VAL A 222 15.44 17.91 -12.28
C VAL A 222 15.04 19.10 -11.42
N LEU A 223 15.76 19.31 -10.33
CA LEU A 223 15.44 20.34 -9.36
C LEU A 223 16.61 21.33 -9.18
N ARG A 224 16.27 22.61 -9.05
CA ARG A 224 17.15 23.61 -8.49
C ARG A 224 17.06 23.59 -6.96
N LYS A 225 18.07 24.12 -6.30
CA LYS A 225 18.07 24.28 -4.83
C LYS A 225 16.76 24.90 -4.34
N GLY A 226 16.12 24.27 -3.38
CA GLY A 226 14.81 24.64 -2.82
C GLY A 226 13.60 24.23 -3.68
N GLY A 227 13.83 23.66 -4.85
CA GLY A 227 12.77 23.17 -5.72
C GLY A 227 12.08 21.92 -5.18
N ARG A 228 10.86 21.70 -5.65
CA ARG A 228 10.01 20.53 -5.34
C ARG A 228 9.49 19.90 -6.61
N ALA A 229 9.32 18.58 -6.56
CA ALA A 229 8.59 17.83 -7.57
C ALA A 229 7.88 16.64 -6.93
N SER A 230 6.89 16.11 -7.62
CA SER A 230 6.14 14.94 -7.14
C SER A 230 5.70 14.05 -8.28
N PHE A 231 5.49 12.78 -7.94
CA PHE A 231 4.82 11.82 -8.80
C PHE A 231 4.08 10.80 -7.95
N SER A 232 3.26 10.00 -8.59
CA SER A 232 2.69 8.80 -7.98
C SER A 232 2.98 7.59 -8.84
N LEU A 233 3.06 6.42 -8.20
CA LEU A 233 3.12 5.11 -8.85
C LEU A 233 1.91 4.31 -8.38
N VAL A 234 1.10 3.84 -9.31
CA VAL A 234 0.00 2.92 -9.03
C VAL A 234 0.35 1.56 -9.58
N GLY A 235 0.20 0.55 -8.73
CA GLY A 235 0.37 -0.85 -9.09
C GLY A 235 -0.92 -1.63 -8.85
N THR A 236 -1.29 -2.48 -9.79
CA THR A 236 -2.48 -3.34 -9.73
C THR A 236 -2.07 -4.79 -9.79
N ILE A 237 -2.83 -5.66 -9.12
CA ILE A 237 -2.52 -7.10 -9.07
C ILE A 237 -3.83 -7.87 -9.23
N CYS A 238 -3.91 -8.70 -10.27
CA CYS A 238 -5.06 -9.55 -10.57
C CYS A 238 -4.65 -11.01 -10.70
N THR A 239 -5.53 -11.92 -10.32
CA THR A 239 -5.32 -13.37 -10.41
C THR A 239 -6.49 -14.05 -11.11
N THR A 240 -6.27 -15.25 -11.65
CA THR A 240 -7.33 -16.09 -12.20
C THR A 240 -8.36 -16.53 -11.15
N ALA A 241 -8.03 -16.48 -9.86
CA ALA A 241 -8.97 -16.70 -8.78
C ALA A 241 -10.07 -15.60 -8.69
N ALA A 242 -9.78 -14.39 -9.16
CA ALA A 242 -10.69 -13.26 -9.11
C ALA A 242 -11.23 -12.85 -10.48
N PHE A 243 -10.50 -13.08 -11.57
CA PHE A 243 -10.82 -12.60 -12.92
C PHE A 243 -10.57 -13.68 -13.97
N ALA A 244 -11.49 -13.78 -14.93
CA ALA A 244 -11.34 -14.69 -16.06
C ALA A 244 -10.15 -14.29 -16.98
N ASP A 245 -9.87 -13.00 -17.08
CA ASP A 245 -8.72 -12.45 -17.81
C ASP A 245 -7.96 -11.45 -16.92
N PRO A 246 -7.01 -11.92 -16.09
CA PRO A 246 -6.24 -11.05 -15.20
C PRO A 246 -5.25 -10.15 -15.96
N TRP A 247 -4.83 -10.48 -17.20
CA TRP A 247 -3.96 -9.64 -18.01
C TRP A 247 -4.65 -8.35 -18.42
N ASN A 248 -5.83 -8.49 -19.02
CA ASN A 248 -6.63 -7.34 -19.44
C ASN A 248 -7.08 -6.53 -18.22
N GLU A 249 -7.53 -7.19 -17.17
CA GLU A 249 -8.09 -6.50 -15.99
C GLU A 249 -7.02 -5.71 -15.21
N SER A 250 -5.85 -6.29 -14.99
CA SER A 250 -4.75 -5.61 -14.29
C SER A 250 -4.34 -4.33 -15.03
N GLU A 251 -4.18 -4.41 -16.35
CA GLU A 251 -3.82 -3.27 -17.16
C GLU A 251 -4.94 -2.22 -17.26
N ARG A 252 -6.19 -2.66 -17.45
CA ARG A 252 -7.36 -1.78 -17.49
C ARG A 252 -7.47 -0.94 -16.22
N GLN A 253 -7.22 -1.55 -15.05
CA GLN A 253 -7.22 -0.83 -13.78
C GLN A 253 -6.06 0.16 -13.67
N ALA A 254 -4.86 -0.16 -14.16
CA ALA A 254 -3.73 0.77 -14.18
C ALA A 254 -4.01 1.97 -15.10
N ILE A 255 -4.59 1.73 -16.28
CA ILE A 255 -5.01 2.80 -17.20
C ILE A 255 -6.11 3.67 -16.58
N TYR A 256 -7.10 3.06 -15.93
CA TYR A 256 -8.15 3.78 -15.20
C TYR A 256 -7.54 4.69 -14.13
N ALA A 257 -6.61 4.16 -13.33
CA ALA A 257 -5.93 4.95 -12.29
C ALA A 257 -5.16 6.16 -12.86
N ALA A 258 -4.48 5.98 -14.01
CA ALA A 258 -3.79 7.06 -14.69
C ALA A 258 -4.75 8.15 -15.17
N ARG A 259 -5.92 7.78 -15.66
CA ARG A 259 -6.95 8.72 -16.15
C ARG A 259 -7.65 9.46 -15.02
N GLU A 260 -7.93 8.79 -13.91
CA GLU A 260 -8.51 9.42 -12.71
C GLU A 260 -7.54 10.42 -12.06
N GLY A 261 -6.24 10.09 -12.07
CA GLY A 261 -5.21 10.91 -11.44
C GLY A 261 -5.12 10.72 -9.91
N ALA A 262 -3.93 11.02 -9.38
CA ALA A 262 -3.58 10.74 -7.99
C ALA A 262 -4.53 11.37 -6.97
N ALA A 263 -4.89 12.64 -7.16
CA ALA A 263 -5.73 13.37 -6.19
C ALA A 263 -7.12 12.75 -6.05
N GLN A 264 -7.75 12.34 -7.15
CA GLN A 264 -9.07 11.71 -7.15
C GLN A 264 -9.02 10.32 -6.51
N LEU A 265 -7.97 9.54 -6.80
CA LEU A 265 -7.77 8.22 -6.19
C LEU A 265 -7.63 8.33 -4.67
N VAL A 266 -6.80 9.27 -4.18
CA VAL A 266 -6.61 9.53 -2.75
C VAL A 266 -7.91 9.99 -2.09
N ALA A 267 -8.61 10.96 -2.69
CA ALA A 267 -9.87 11.46 -2.14
C ALA A 267 -10.94 10.36 -2.06
N ALA A 268 -11.02 9.48 -3.06
CA ALA A 268 -11.94 8.35 -3.04
C ALA A 268 -11.56 7.31 -1.98
N HIS A 269 -10.27 7.02 -1.83
CA HIS A 269 -9.74 6.14 -0.78
C HIS A 269 -10.10 6.67 0.62
N GLU A 270 -9.82 7.94 0.89
CA GLU A 270 -10.09 8.56 2.19
C GLU A 270 -11.60 8.61 2.51
N ARG A 271 -12.46 8.86 1.52
CA ARG A 271 -13.93 8.77 1.72
C ARG A 271 -14.35 7.36 2.15
N LYS A 272 -13.79 6.31 1.52
CA LYS A 272 -14.10 4.92 1.89
C LYS A 272 -13.64 4.56 3.30
N TRP A 273 -12.50 5.06 3.74
CA TRP A 273 -12.06 4.89 5.12
C TRP A 273 -12.92 5.72 6.09
N ALA A 274 -13.32 6.94 5.74
CA ALA A 274 -14.23 7.74 6.56
C ALA A 274 -15.60 7.05 6.75
N GLU A 275 -16.10 6.32 5.73
CA GLU A 275 -17.30 5.48 5.85
C GLU A 275 -17.07 4.34 6.88
N LEU A 276 -15.90 3.69 6.88
CA LEU A 276 -15.56 2.64 7.85
C LEU A 276 -15.48 3.18 9.29
N TRP A 277 -14.86 4.34 9.46
CA TRP A 277 -14.69 4.97 10.76
C TRP A 277 -15.99 5.55 11.38
N GLN A 278 -17.14 5.44 10.70
CA GLN A 278 -18.44 5.60 11.36
C GLN A 278 -18.69 4.54 12.44
N GLY A 279 -17.97 3.42 12.40
CA GLY A 279 -17.94 2.39 13.43
C GLY A 279 -16.71 2.53 14.33
N ASP A 280 -16.41 3.71 14.85
CA ASP A 280 -15.33 3.96 15.81
C ASP A 280 -15.75 3.63 17.26
N ILE A 281 -14.77 3.46 18.14
CA ILE A 281 -14.94 3.35 19.59
C ILE A 281 -14.14 4.49 20.21
N GLU A 282 -14.82 5.38 20.90
CA GLU A 282 -14.21 6.52 21.60
C GLU A 282 -13.98 6.18 23.08
N ILE A 283 -12.74 6.39 23.55
CA ILE A 283 -12.33 6.17 24.93
C ILE A 283 -11.88 7.50 25.52
N GLU A 284 -12.60 7.97 26.53
CA GLU A 284 -12.26 9.19 27.25
C GLU A 284 -11.23 8.93 28.35
N GLY A 285 -10.26 9.82 28.50
CA GLY A 285 -9.32 9.82 29.61
C GLY A 285 -8.11 8.89 29.47
N ASP A 286 -8.06 8.03 28.43
CA ASP A 286 -6.90 7.16 28.17
C ASP A 286 -6.49 7.20 26.68
N PRO A 287 -5.56 8.09 26.31
CA PRO A 287 -5.07 8.21 24.93
C PRO A 287 -4.37 6.94 24.42
N THR A 288 -3.75 6.15 25.28
CA THR A 288 -3.06 4.92 24.91
C THR A 288 -4.08 3.85 24.52
N ALA A 289 -5.08 3.62 25.37
CA ALA A 289 -6.16 2.68 25.07
C ALA A 289 -6.94 3.11 23.81
N GLN A 290 -7.13 4.43 23.61
CA GLN A 290 -7.76 4.95 22.39
C GLN A 290 -6.96 4.60 21.13
N LEU A 291 -5.63 4.75 21.18
CA LEU A 291 -4.75 4.41 20.06
C LEU A 291 -4.78 2.91 19.78
N ASP A 292 -4.70 2.08 20.82
CA ASP A 292 -4.69 0.62 20.71
C ASP A 292 -6.00 0.08 20.12
N VAL A 293 -7.14 0.60 20.54
CA VAL A 293 -8.45 0.21 20.00
C VAL A 293 -8.57 0.59 18.53
N ARG A 294 -8.18 1.80 18.17
CA ARG A 294 -8.19 2.22 16.75
C ARG A 294 -7.21 1.43 15.90
N PHE A 295 -6.05 1.06 16.45
CA PHE A 295 -5.12 0.19 15.74
C PHE A 295 -5.70 -1.21 15.51
N ALA A 296 -6.38 -1.77 16.49
CA ALA A 296 -7.08 -3.04 16.32
C ALA A 296 -8.20 -2.95 15.26
N LEU A 297 -9.02 -1.90 15.30
CA LEU A 297 -10.06 -1.65 14.30
C LEU A 297 -9.49 -1.40 12.91
N PHE A 298 -8.38 -0.67 12.81
CA PHE A 298 -7.70 -0.41 11.55
C PHE A 298 -7.27 -1.73 10.86
N ASN A 299 -6.65 -2.63 11.60
CA ASN A 299 -6.26 -3.94 11.10
C ASN A 299 -7.48 -4.81 10.73
N LEU A 300 -8.53 -4.76 11.54
CA LEU A 300 -9.76 -5.51 11.30
C LEU A 300 -10.46 -5.02 10.02
N TYR A 301 -10.65 -3.70 9.86
CA TYR A 301 -11.25 -3.09 8.67
C TYR A 301 -10.39 -3.25 7.42
N GLY A 302 -9.06 -3.22 7.58
CA GLY A 302 -8.12 -3.47 6.49
C GLY A 302 -8.15 -4.91 5.98
N SER A 303 -8.57 -5.87 6.79
CA SER A 303 -8.50 -7.29 6.47
C SER A 303 -9.75 -7.84 5.75
N ILE A 304 -10.83 -7.05 5.65
CA ILE A 304 -12.09 -7.47 5.05
C ILE A 304 -12.74 -6.31 4.29
N ARG A 305 -13.49 -6.62 3.25
CA ARG A 305 -14.27 -5.63 2.48
C ARG A 305 -15.65 -6.16 2.13
N GLU A 306 -16.60 -5.24 1.97
CA GLU A 306 -17.93 -5.57 1.49
C GLU A 306 -17.90 -6.17 0.09
N GLY A 307 -18.70 -7.19 -0.15
CA GLY A 307 -18.79 -7.92 -1.42
C GLY A 307 -17.68 -8.96 -1.65
N SER A 308 -16.72 -9.11 -0.73
CA SER A 308 -15.63 -10.08 -0.90
C SER A 308 -16.07 -11.54 -0.71
N ARG A 309 -17.12 -11.77 0.09
CA ARG A 309 -17.56 -13.11 0.54
C ARG A 309 -16.42 -13.92 1.16
N ARG A 310 -15.53 -13.25 1.89
CA ARG A 310 -14.35 -13.84 2.54
C ARG A 310 -14.41 -13.62 4.04
N SER A 311 -13.66 -14.42 4.79
CA SER A 311 -13.43 -14.24 6.22
C SER A 311 -12.01 -13.74 6.46
N ILE A 312 -11.68 -13.44 7.71
CA ILE A 312 -10.39 -12.88 8.12
C ILE A 312 -9.52 -13.99 8.71
N PRO A 313 -8.35 -14.28 8.14
CA PRO A 313 -7.39 -15.19 8.78
C PRO A 313 -6.75 -14.54 10.01
N PRO A 314 -6.13 -15.31 10.93
CA PRO A 314 -5.54 -14.75 12.16
C PRO A 314 -4.51 -13.64 11.93
N MET A 315 -3.76 -13.69 10.83
CA MET A 315 -2.80 -12.64 10.45
C MET A 315 -3.42 -11.54 9.57
N GLY A 316 -4.73 -11.58 9.31
CA GLY A 316 -5.37 -10.68 8.35
C GLY A 316 -4.69 -10.75 6.97
N LEU A 317 -4.38 -9.59 6.40
CA LEU A 317 -3.61 -9.44 5.16
C LEU A 317 -2.19 -8.90 5.39
N SER A 318 -1.65 -9.05 6.61
CA SER A 318 -0.33 -8.52 6.95
C SER A 318 0.82 -9.43 6.49
N ALA A 319 0.62 -10.73 6.53
CA ALA A 319 1.63 -11.73 6.17
C ALA A 319 0.96 -13.09 5.91
N ARG A 320 1.65 -13.97 5.20
CA ARG A 320 1.30 -15.40 5.15
C ARG A 320 1.33 -16.01 6.56
N GLY A 321 2.39 -15.71 7.29
CA GLY A 321 2.59 -16.07 8.67
C GLY A 321 2.52 -17.56 8.94
N PHE A 322 2.42 -17.90 10.20
CA PHE A 322 2.39 -19.29 10.68
C PHE A 322 1.11 -20.04 10.27
N TYR A 323 0.01 -19.32 10.09
CA TYR A 323 -1.31 -19.91 9.78
C TYR A 323 -1.61 -20.05 8.29
N ASN A 324 -0.66 -19.75 7.41
CA ASN A 324 -0.79 -19.86 5.95
C ASN A 324 -2.01 -19.16 5.35
N GLY A 325 -2.59 -18.18 6.05
CA GLY A 325 -3.80 -17.47 5.62
C GLY A 325 -5.09 -18.28 5.76
N HIS A 326 -5.08 -19.42 6.43
CA HIS A 326 -6.27 -20.21 6.69
C HIS A 326 -7.21 -19.55 7.69
N ILE A 327 -8.50 -19.80 7.53
CA ILE A 327 -9.56 -19.29 8.40
C ILE A 327 -9.82 -20.29 9.53
N PHE A 328 -9.63 -19.85 10.76
CA PHE A 328 -9.84 -20.62 11.98
C PHE A 328 -11.08 -20.11 12.72
N TRP A 329 -11.41 -20.73 13.86
CA TRP A 329 -12.51 -20.34 14.74
C TRP A 329 -12.32 -18.97 15.40
N ASP A 330 -11.09 -18.45 15.45
CA ASP A 330 -10.74 -17.10 15.89
C ASP A 330 -11.53 -16.02 15.15
N SER A 331 -11.80 -16.24 13.88
CA SER A 331 -12.59 -15.33 13.05
C SER A 331 -13.98 -15.09 13.62
N GLU A 332 -14.67 -16.18 14.01
CA GLU A 332 -16.05 -16.11 14.53
C GLU A 332 -16.10 -15.71 16.01
N ILE A 333 -15.10 -16.06 16.81
CA ILE A 333 -15.12 -15.83 18.27
C ILE A 333 -14.59 -14.43 18.62
N TRP A 334 -13.51 -13.98 17.94
CA TRP A 334 -12.81 -12.77 18.33
C TRP A 334 -13.05 -11.59 17.36
N MET A 335 -13.19 -11.84 16.06
CA MET A 335 -13.27 -10.77 15.06
C MET A 335 -14.72 -10.44 14.67
N TYR A 336 -15.54 -11.46 14.44
CA TYR A 336 -16.93 -11.30 14.03
C TYR A 336 -17.77 -10.48 14.99
N PRO A 337 -17.72 -10.66 16.34
CA PRO A 337 -18.59 -9.90 17.26
C PRO A 337 -18.36 -8.39 17.18
N ALA A 338 -17.10 -7.95 17.06
CA ALA A 338 -16.79 -6.53 16.90
C ALA A 338 -17.36 -5.97 15.59
N LEU A 339 -17.17 -6.70 14.48
CA LEU A 339 -17.71 -6.29 13.17
C LEU A 339 -19.24 -6.32 13.15
N LEU A 340 -19.88 -7.28 13.83
CA LEU A 340 -21.34 -7.37 13.89
C LEU A 340 -21.95 -6.10 14.51
N VAL A 341 -21.33 -5.56 15.53
CA VAL A 341 -21.80 -4.36 16.23
C VAL A 341 -21.46 -3.09 15.46
N LEU A 342 -20.21 -2.98 15.01
CA LEU A 342 -19.67 -1.72 14.45
C LEU A 342 -19.95 -1.58 12.95
N ARG A 343 -19.84 -2.68 12.18
CA ARG A 343 -19.97 -2.70 10.72
C ARG A 343 -20.64 -4.00 10.23
N PRO A 344 -21.96 -4.19 10.43
CA PRO A 344 -22.66 -5.43 10.09
C PRO A 344 -22.51 -5.91 8.65
N CYS A 345 -22.32 -4.98 7.69
CA CYS A 345 -22.05 -5.30 6.29
C CYS A 345 -20.73 -6.07 6.09
N LEU A 346 -19.72 -5.79 6.91
CA LEU A 346 -18.45 -6.54 6.91
C LEU A 346 -18.60 -7.88 7.63
N ALA A 347 -19.28 -7.92 8.77
CA ALA A 347 -19.57 -9.17 9.48
C ALA A 347 -20.31 -10.17 8.59
N ARG A 348 -21.24 -9.70 7.76
CA ARG A 348 -21.97 -10.53 6.82
C ARG A 348 -21.05 -11.29 5.85
N GLN A 349 -19.94 -10.71 5.43
CA GLN A 349 -18.99 -11.38 4.52
C GLN A 349 -18.42 -12.67 5.13
N MET A 350 -18.17 -12.65 6.45
CA MET A 350 -17.67 -13.82 7.18
C MET A 350 -18.72 -14.94 7.22
N LEU A 351 -20.01 -14.60 7.39
CA LEU A 351 -21.10 -15.57 7.32
C LEU A 351 -21.29 -16.11 5.90
N ASP A 352 -21.25 -15.25 4.89
CA ASP A 352 -21.35 -15.65 3.49
C ASP A 352 -20.21 -16.62 3.13
N TYR A 353 -18.98 -16.37 3.60
CA TYR A 353 -17.84 -17.30 3.45
C TYR A 353 -18.15 -18.69 4.01
N ARG A 354 -18.69 -18.78 5.24
CA ARG A 354 -19.04 -20.06 5.86
C ARG A 354 -20.18 -20.75 5.14
N THR A 355 -21.16 -19.98 4.68
CA THR A 355 -22.30 -20.51 3.91
C THR A 355 -21.84 -21.12 2.58
N ASP A 356 -20.96 -20.45 1.86
CA ASP A 356 -20.38 -20.93 0.60
C ASP A 356 -19.57 -22.23 0.79
N GLY A 357 -18.90 -22.36 1.94
CA GLY A 357 -18.12 -23.54 2.31
C GLY A 357 -18.93 -24.73 2.83
N LEU A 358 -20.23 -24.57 3.11
CA LEU A 358 -21.04 -25.52 3.85
C LEU A 358 -21.13 -26.91 3.19
N ASP A 359 -21.34 -26.96 1.88
CA ASP A 359 -21.45 -28.22 1.16
C ASP A 359 -20.13 -28.98 1.08
N ALA A 360 -19.00 -28.26 1.00
CA ALA A 360 -17.67 -28.87 1.07
C ALA A 360 -17.40 -29.43 2.47
N ALA A 361 -17.80 -28.73 3.52
CA ALA A 361 -17.69 -29.18 4.91
C ALA A 361 -18.54 -30.46 5.15
N ARG A 362 -19.78 -30.47 4.66
CA ARG A 362 -20.66 -31.67 4.74
C ARG A 362 -20.03 -32.89 4.06
N ARG A 363 -19.47 -32.72 2.84
CA ARG A 363 -18.81 -33.83 2.12
C ARG A 363 -17.59 -34.38 2.86
N ARG A 364 -16.93 -33.59 3.67
CA ARG A 364 -15.76 -34.02 4.47
C ARG A 364 -16.15 -34.68 5.80
N ALA A 365 -17.33 -34.44 6.29
CA ALA A 365 -17.83 -35.01 7.55
C ALA A 365 -18.34 -36.46 7.39
N TYR A 366 -18.54 -36.93 6.16
CA TYR A 366 -18.95 -38.30 5.79
C TYR A 366 -17.82 -38.99 4.98
#